data_8a5087d4fc3b4bcf1753c566442e3a9b
#
_entry.id   8a5087d4fc3b4bcf1753c566442e3a9b
#
_cell.length_a   1.000
_cell.length_b   1.000
_cell.length_c   1.000
_cell.angle_alpha   90.00
_cell.angle_beta   90.00
_cell.angle_gamma   90.00
#
_symmetry.space_group_name_H-M   'P 1'
#
loop_
_entity.id
_entity.type
_entity.pdbx_description
1 polymer ?
#
loop_
_entity_poly.entity_id
_entity_poly.type
_entity_poly.pdbx_seq_one_letter_code
_entity_poly.pdbx_strand_id
1 'polypeptide(L)'
;MILPCNATGNPVPTISWTRNGYPLDRNINARVSFSGRNQQLIIANVSRTDSGEYRCVASNSLGNATSNAAKVDIQCEYNVSLTHVSFRFS
;
A
#
# COMPACT_ATOMS: atom_id res chain seq x y z
N MET A 1 -2.13 4.38 10.22
CA MET A 1 -1.46 3.18 9.69
C MET A 1 -0.55 3.59 8.55
N ILE A 2 0.67 3.11 8.56
CA ILE A 2 1.65 3.40 7.51
C ILE A 2 2.18 2.08 6.96
N LEU A 3 2.10 1.92 5.64
CA LEU A 3 2.63 0.75 4.95
C LEU A 3 3.74 1.21 3.99
N PRO A 4 4.99 0.73 4.15
CA PRO A 4 6.07 1.08 3.24
C PRO A 4 6.11 0.15 2.03
N CYS A 5 6.56 0.68 0.90
CA CYS A 5 6.87 -0.11 -0.28
C CYS A 5 8.21 0.37 -0.85
N ASN A 6 9.25 -0.41 -0.61
CA ASN A 6 10.59 -0.07 -1.08
C ASN A 6 10.82 -0.69 -2.45
N ALA A 7 10.58 0.09 -3.50
CA ALA A 7 10.82 -0.32 -4.86
C ALA A 7 11.96 0.50 -5.45
N THR A 8 12.91 -0.18 -6.07
CA THR A 8 14.02 0.45 -6.75
C THR A 8 14.04 0.03 -8.21
N GLY A 9 14.57 0.87 -9.05
CA GLY A 9 14.69 0.55 -10.46
C GLY A 9 15.31 1.67 -11.25
N ASN A 10 15.66 1.36 -12.48
CA ASN A 10 16.20 2.32 -13.42
C ASN A 10 15.49 2.11 -14.77
N PRO A 11 14.61 3.06 -15.20
CA PRO A 11 14.24 4.30 -14.50
C PRO A 11 13.52 4.10 -13.18
N VAL A 12 13.53 5.14 -12.32
CA VAL A 12 12.85 5.10 -11.03
C VAL A 12 11.38 4.77 -11.23
N PRO A 13 10.82 3.76 -10.55
CA PRO A 13 9.44 3.36 -10.78
C PRO A 13 8.43 4.33 -10.14
N THR A 14 7.26 4.35 -10.72
CA THR A 14 6.07 4.98 -10.13
C THR A 14 5.36 3.94 -9.28
N ILE A 15 4.97 4.31 -8.07
CA ILE A 15 4.32 3.40 -7.14
C ILE A 15 2.83 3.71 -7.08
N SER A 16 2.03 2.66 -7.13
CA SER A 16 0.60 2.73 -6.87
C SER A 16 0.22 1.65 -5.87
N TRP A 17 -0.94 1.77 -5.26
CA TRP A 17 -1.39 0.88 -4.21
C TRP A 17 -2.76 0.31 -4.50
N THR A 18 -2.99 -0.93 -4.08
CA THR A 18 -4.30 -1.57 -4.19
C THR A 18 -4.69 -2.18 -2.85
N ARG A 19 -5.99 -2.29 -2.64
CA ARG A 19 -6.57 -3.03 -1.51
C ARG A 19 -7.60 -4.00 -2.06
N ASN A 20 -7.41 -5.29 -1.76
CA ASN A 20 -8.27 -6.36 -2.28
C ASN A 20 -8.42 -6.31 -3.81
N GLY A 21 -7.36 -5.88 -4.50
CA GLY A 21 -7.35 -5.78 -5.96
C GLY A 21 -7.92 -4.47 -6.52
N TYR A 22 -8.42 -3.58 -5.68
CA TYR A 22 -8.97 -2.29 -6.11
C TYR A 22 -7.98 -1.17 -5.86
N PRO A 23 -7.82 -0.23 -6.80
CA PRO A 23 -6.87 0.87 -6.62
C PRO A 23 -7.27 1.77 -5.46
N LEU A 24 -6.27 2.23 -4.72
CA LEU A 24 -6.44 3.21 -3.66
C LEU A 24 -6.12 4.58 -4.20
N ASP A 25 -7.05 5.52 -4.02
CA ASP A 25 -6.92 6.88 -4.50
C ASP A 25 -7.47 7.83 -3.44
N ARG A 26 -6.73 8.90 -3.14
CA ARG A 26 -7.18 9.91 -2.17
C ARG A 26 -8.44 10.62 -2.63
N ASN A 27 -8.75 10.63 -3.92
CA ASN A 27 -10.01 11.18 -4.43
C ASN A 27 -11.21 10.32 -4.06
N ILE A 28 -10.97 9.01 -3.85
CA ILE A 28 -12.01 8.06 -3.43
C ILE A 28 -12.11 8.05 -1.90
N ASN A 29 -10.97 8.20 -1.22
CA ASN A 29 -10.93 8.15 0.24
C ASN A 29 -9.97 9.22 0.77
N ALA A 30 -10.54 10.26 1.37
CA ALA A 30 -9.77 11.40 1.87
C ALA A 30 -8.83 11.06 3.02
N ARG A 31 -9.02 9.90 3.68
CA ARG A 31 -8.14 9.44 4.75
C ARG A 31 -6.85 8.83 4.23
N VAL A 32 -6.78 8.55 2.93
CA VAL A 32 -5.62 7.96 2.29
C VAL A 32 -4.69 9.07 1.82
N SER A 33 -3.41 8.95 2.12
CA SER A 33 -2.37 9.82 1.59
C SER A 33 -1.12 9.01 1.30
N PHE A 34 -0.18 9.62 0.60
CA PHE A 34 1.05 8.97 0.20
C PHE A 34 2.23 9.89 0.45
N SER A 35 3.38 9.32 0.77
CA SER A 35 4.61 10.09 0.93
C SER A 35 5.78 9.34 0.30
N GLY A 36 6.92 10.04 0.15
CA GLY A 36 8.15 9.44 -0.39
C GLY A 36 7.97 8.94 -1.81
N ARG A 37 7.40 9.73 -2.72
CA ARG A 37 7.08 9.32 -4.09
C ARG A 37 6.11 8.13 -4.12
N ASN A 38 5.11 8.17 -3.24
CA ASN A 38 4.11 7.11 -3.07
C ASN A 38 4.68 5.79 -2.54
N GLN A 39 5.90 5.80 -2.03
CA GLN A 39 6.49 4.59 -1.43
C GLN A 39 5.94 4.30 -0.04
N GLN A 40 5.22 5.24 0.55
CA GLN A 40 4.52 5.01 1.81
C GLN A 40 3.04 5.29 1.64
N LEU A 41 2.22 4.31 2.00
CA LEU A 41 0.78 4.48 2.08
C LEU A 41 0.43 4.84 3.52
N ILE A 42 -0.31 5.93 3.69
CA ILE A 42 -0.71 6.43 4.99
C ILE A 42 -2.24 6.47 5.04
N ILE A 43 -2.81 5.78 6.03
CA ILE A 43 -4.26 5.80 6.26
C ILE A 43 -4.50 6.34 7.66
N ALA A 44 -5.17 7.50 7.71
CA ALA A 44 -5.54 8.15 8.96
C ALA A 44 -6.86 7.59 9.48
N ASN A 45 -7.03 7.59 10.81
CA ASN A 45 -8.29 7.21 11.45
C ASN A 45 -8.80 5.85 10.98
N VAL A 46 -7.91 4.84 11.04
CA VAL A 46 -8.24 3.50 10.56
C VAL A 46 -9.48 2.92 11.24
N SER A 47 -10.24 2.15 10.49
CA SER A 47 -11.42 1.44 10.97
C SER A 47 -11.38 0.00 10.45
N ARG A 48 -12.32 -0.82 10.91
CA ARG A 48 -12.40 -2.23 10.47
C ARG A 48 -12.56 -2.35 8.97
N THR A 49 -13.18 -1.38 8.33
CA THR A 49 -13.38 -1.38 6.88
C THR A 49 -12.08 -1.19 6.12
N ASP A 50 -11.01 -0.75 6.78
CA ASP A 50 -9.69 -0.62 6.16
C ASP A 50 -8.91 -1.93 6.17
N SER A 51 -9.45 -2.99 6.78
CA SER A 51 -8.84 -4.32 6.73
C SER A 51 -8.83 -4.86 5.32
N GLY A 52 -7.83 -5.65 4.99
CA GLY A 52 -7.75 -6.27 3.69
C GLY A 52 -6.34 -6.63 3.28
N GLU A 53 -6.18 -6.99 2.02
CA GLU A 53 -4.90 -7.30 1.42
C GLU A 53 -4.39 -6.11 0.63
N TYR A 54 -3.29 -5.55 1.07
CA TYR A 54 -2.66 -4.39 0.44
C TYR A 54 -1.47 -4.83 -0.40
N ARG A 55 -1.37 -4.27 -1.59
CA ARG A 55 -0.24 -4.50 -2.49
C ARG A 55 0.22 -3.17 -3.05
N CYS A 56 1.52 -3.08 -3.34
CA CYS A 56 2.04 -1.97 -4.12
C CYS A 56 2.46 -2.47 -5.49
N VAL A 57 2.32 -1.61 -6.48
CA VAL A 57 2.69 -1.87 -7.85
C VAL A 57 3.76 -0.86 -8.25
N ALA A 58 4.91 -1.36 -8.68
CA ALA A 58 5.99 -0.54 -9.19
C ALA A 58 5.98 -0.61 -10.71
N SER A 59 6.03 0.53 -11.36
CA SER A 59 5.93 0.62 -12.82
C SER A 59 6.94 1.61 -13.38
N ASN A 60 7.64 1.21 -14.44
CA ASN A 60 8.48 2.10 -15.21
C ASN A 60 8.37 1.73 -16.69
N SER A 61 9.19 2.36 -17.55
CA SER A 61 9.13 2.12 -18.99
C SER A 61 9.50 0.68 -19.38
N LEU A 62 10.12 -0.08 -18.49
CA LEU A 62 10.54 -1.46 -18.76
C LEU A 62 9.51 -2.49 -18.30
N GLY A 63 8.51 -2.09 -17.55
CA GLY A 63 7.45 -2.99 -17.11
C GLY A 63 6.93 -2.67 -15.72
N ASN A 64 6.06 -3.54 -15.22
CA ASN A 64 5.44 -3.42 -13.90
C ASN A 64 5.75 -4.65 -13.06
N ALA A 65 5.80 -4.44 -11.75
CA ALA A 65 5.88 -5.52 -10.79
C ALA A 65 4.89 -5.26 -9.66
N THR A 66 4.18 -6.30 -9.24
CA THR A 66 3.22 -6.23 -8.14
C THR A 66 3.81 -6.98 -6.95
N SER A 67 3.74 -6.37 -5.78
CA SER A 67 4.23 -6.99 -4.56
C SER A 67 3.35 -8.14 -4.11
N ASN A 68 3.85 -8.94 -3.16
CA ASN A 68 3.01 -9.83 -2.40
C ASN A 68 2.01 -9.02 -1.55
N ALA A 69 0.97 -9.68 -1.05
CA ALA A 69 -0.02 -9.02 -0.23
C ALA A 69 0.48 -8.82 1.19
N ALA A 70 0.21 -7.63 1.75
CA ALA A 70 0.30 -7.40 3.18
C ALA A 70 -1.11 -7.53 3.75
N LYS A 71 -1.32 -8.54 4.59
CA LYS A 71 -2.62 -8.76 5.21
C LYS A 71 -2.74 -7.88 6.44
N VAL A 72 -3.71 -6.99 6.41
CA VAL A 72 -3.97 -6.04 7.48
C VAL A 72 -5.31 -6.39 8.11
N ASP A 73 -5.28 -6.61 9.42
CA ASP A 73 -6.49 -6.92 10.18
C ASP A 73 -6.66 -5.83 11.26
N ILE A 74 -7.68 -5.01 11.08
CA ILE A 74 -7.99 -3.94 12.00
C ILE A 74 -9.22 -4.34 12.82
N GLN A 75 -8.98 -4.67 14.08
CA GLN A 75 -10.04 -5.18 14.97
C GLN A 75 -10.82 -4.07 15.64
N CYS A 76 -10.19 -2.92 15.87
CA CYS A 76 -10.86 -1.73 16.36
C CYS A 76 -10.05 -0.51 15.93
N GLU A 77 -10.58 0.69 16.22
CA GLU A 77 -9.99 1.94 15.73
C GLU A 77 -8.55 2.17 16.18
N TYR A 78 -8.11 1.50 17.24
CA TYR A 78 -6.78 1.72 17.83
C TYR A 78 -5.86 0.52 17.73
N ASN A 79 -6.38 -0.65 17.31
CA ASN A 79 -5.60 -1.88 17.26
C ASN A 79 -5.45 -2.33 15.81
N VAL A 80 -4.22 -2.24 15.33
CA VAL A 80 -3.85 -2.72 13.99
C VAL A 80 -2.93 -3.92 14.19
N SER A 81 -3.37 -5.09 13.70
CA SER A 81 -2.54 -6.28 13.72
C SER A 81 -1.90 -6.45 12.36
N LEU A 82 -0.58 -6.22 12.30
CA LEU A 82 0.21 -6.43 11.08
C LEU A 82 1.02 -7.70 11.26
N THR A 83 0.68 -8.72 10.51
CA THR A 83 1.37 -10.00 10.62
C THR A 83 2.80 -9.91 10.11
N HIS A 84 3.01 -9.22 9.01
CA HIS A 84 4.33 -9.00 8.45
C HIS A 84 4.23 -7.96 7.34
N VAL A 85 4.98 -6.88 7.46
CA VAL A 85 4.94 -5.82 6.46
C VAL A 85 6.27 -5.83 5.70
N SER A 86 6.35 -6.70 4.72
CA SER A 86 7.49 -6.78 3.82
C SER A 86 6.97 -7.09 2.44
N PHE A 87 7.10 -6.15 1.52
CA PHE A 87 6.68 -6.37 0.15
C PHE A 87 7.84 -6.89 -0.67
N ARG A 88 7.59 -7.94 -1.44
CA ARG A 88 8.57 -8.52 -2.36
C ARG A 88 8.05 -8.43 -3.78
N PHE A 89 8.97 -8.12 -4.67
CA PHE A 89 8.71 -8.11 -6.11
C PHE A 89 9.41 -9.30 -6.73
N SER A 90 8.66 -10.02 -7.52
CA SER A 90 9.19 -11.19 -8.24
C SER A 90 9.69 -10.81 -9.63
#